data_992553d43b22c0227d230c0d875271d7
#
_entry.id   992553d43b22c0227d230c0d875271d7
#
_cell.length_a   1.000
_cell.length_b   1.000
_cell.length_c   1.000
_cell.angle_alpha   90.00
_cell.angle_beta   90.00
_cell.angle_gamma   90.00
#
_symmetry.space_group_name_H-M   'P 1'
#
loop_
_entity.id
_entity.type
_entity.pdbx_description
1 polymer ?
#
loop_
_entity_poly.entity_id
_entity_poly.type
_entity_poly.pdbx_seq_one_letter_code
_entity_poly.pdbx_strand_id
1 'polypeptide(L)'
;MPAPPPSTRYWDGAAAGLLDPDRTGRFVVVGGSGTGKTSLLVDIVAAHTAAGVNPASVLVLTGSNRASAELRNRVSAAVFERCAGVAIREPMVRTVHSYAFAVLAAHAACQGNPPPRLITAAEQDSIVRELLCGNAEDNSGSWPASLRPALTTAGFATGVRDLMARCTERGVDARELRAIGRRHNRPEWIAVAGLAREYEEVMLLRSAVGMAAPQATVPALGAAELVGSALETFAVEPGILAAERDRIELLLVDDAQHLDPQAALLVRLLAERAGVCVIAGDPNQTVFGFRGADTQLLQVSADSRTTMIELDGSHRCAAPIAELANSVARRLPGSSPARVIHGVENGSASVRLAAVPTETAEASLVVDLLRRSHLIDGVPWSRMAVIVRSVPRSGAALRRALQSAGVPVHAESYDGPVASVPAVHALLLAVSAAQGGVTDEDAVTLATGPLG
;
A
#
# COMPACT_ATOMS: atom_id res chain seq x y z
N MET A 1 0.74 16.06 -20.97
CA MET A 1 1.61 17.25 -20.90
C MET A 1 2.73 16.94 -19.93
N PRO A 2 4.00 17.19 -20.25
CA PRO A 2 5.07 17.11 -19.27
C PRO A 2 4.76 18.05 -18.12
N ALA A 3 5.06 17.61 -16.89
CA ALA A 3 4.95 18.47 -15.71
C ALA A 3 5.81 19.74 -15.94
N PRO A 4 5.32 20.92 -15.53
CA PRO A 4 6.16 22.12 -15.62
C PRO A 4 7.46 21.88 -14.87
N PRO A 5 8.58 22.46 -15.35
CA PRO A 5 9.87 22.33 -14.68
C PRO A 5 9.69 22.74 -13.21
N PRO A 6 10.37 22.06 -12.27
CA PRO A 6 10.31 22.44 -10.87
C PRO A 6 10.84 23.87 -10.75
N SER A 7 9.91 24.82 -10.59
CA SER A 7 10.27 26.14 -10.07
C SER A 7 11.08 25.88 -8.79
N THR A 8 12.20 26.53 -8.64
CA THR A 8 13.05 26.46 -7.45
C THR A 8 12.15 26.67 -6.24
N ARG A 9 11.78 25.57 -5.55
CA ARG A 9 10.94 25.67 -4.37
C ARG A 9 11.75 26.29 -3.27
N TYR A 10 11.14 27.25 -2.62
CA TYR A 10 11.75 27.86 -1.44
C TYR A 10 11.26 27.12 -0.20
N TRP A 11 12.21 26.59 0.56
CA TRP A 11 11.98 26.01 1.86
C TRP A 11 12.49 26.95 2.93
N ASP A 12 11.81 27.06 4.05
CA ASP A 12 12.18 27.91 5.16
C ASP A 12 12.50 27.11 6.43
N GLY A 13 13.09 27.78 7.41
CA GLY A 13 13.31 27.24 8.73
C GLY A 13 14.00 25.87 8.74
N ALA A 14 13.43 24.96 9.53
CA ALA A 14 13.97 23.62 9.73
C ALA A 14 13.89 22.73 8.47
N ALA A 15 12.91 22.97 7.58
CA ALA A 15 12.77 22.24 6.33
C ALA A 15 13.92 22.58 5.35
N ALA A 16 14.32 23.85 5.27
CA ALA A 16 15.48 24.27 4.48
C ALA A 16 16.77 23.62 4.96
N GLY A 17 16.93 23.46 6.28
CA GLY A 17 18.09 22.80 6.88
C GLY A 17 18.25 21.32 6.50
N LEU A 18 17.20 20.65 6.00
CA LEU A 18 17.32 19.27 5.51
C LEU A 18 18.00 19.15 4.13
N LEU A 19 18.11 20.25 3.40
CA LEU A 19 18.81 20.30 2.12
C LEU A 19 20.32 20.46 2.28
N ASP A 20 20.78 20.78 3.50
CA ASP A 20 22.19 20.89 3.83
C ASP A 20 22.82 19.49 3.88
N PRO A 21 23.80 19.16 3.04
CA PRO A 21 24.43 17.84 2.99
C PRO A 21 25.22 17.49 4.24
N ASP A 22 25.67 18.49 5.01
CA ASP A 22 26.39 18.29 6.28
C ASP A 22 25.43 18.02 7.46
N ARG A 23 24.11 18.18 7.23
CA ARG A 23 23.10 17.90 8.24
C ARG A 23 23.02 16.40 8.50
N THR A 24 23.04 16.03 9.78
CA THR A 24 22.88 14.64 10.22
C THR A 24 21.76 14.52 11.25
N GLY A 25 21.20 13.32 11.39
CA GLY A 25 20.20 13.03 12.42
C GLY A 25 18.91 12.44 11.88
N ARG A 26 17.92 12.35 12.78
CA ARG A 26 16.59 11.78 12.48
C ARG A 26 15.54 12.88 12.53
N PHE A 27 14.71 12.91 11.52
CA PHE A 27 13.67 13.92 11.35
C PHE A 27 12.34 13.27 11.01
N VAL A 28 11.28 13.77 11.62
CA VAL A 28 9.90 13.44 11.27
C VAL A 28 9.26 14.69 10.70
N VAL A 29 8.87 14.63 9.43
CA VAL A 29 8.20 15.70 8.71
C VAL A 29 6.72 15.41 8.66
N VAL A 30 5.93 16.16 9.39
CA VAL A 30 4.46 16.04 9.37
C VAL A 30 3.84 17.20 8.63
N GLY A 31 2.76 16.93 7.92
CA GLY A 31 2.06 17.97 7.19
C GLY A 31 0.81 17.42 6.53
N GLY A 32 -0.20 18.26 6.38
CA GLY A 32 -1.47 17.90 5.76
C GLY A 32 -1.36 17.76 4.23
N SER A 33 -2.52 17.72 3.58
CA SER A 33 -2.60 17.58 2.13
C SER A 33 -2.02 18.78 1.40
N GLY A 34 -1.10 18.53 0.46
CA GLY A 34 -0.53 19.57 -0.38
C GLY A 34 0.56 20.44 0.26
N THR A 35 1.01 20.13 1.49
CA THR A 35 2.04 20.92 2.21
C THR A 35 3.46 20.71 1.69
N GLY A 36 3.66 19.83 0.71
CA GLY A 36 4.96 19.69 0.05
C GLY A 36 5.83 18.54 0.58
N LYS A 37 5.38 17.68 1.50
CA LYS A 37 6.15 16.54 2.07
C LYS A 37 6.98 15.79 1.02
N THR A 38 6.30 15.18 0.04
CA THR A 38 6.96 14.43 -1.03
C THR A 38 7.92 15.29 -1.86
N SER A 39 7.59 16.58 -2.05
CA SER A 39 8.45 17.52 -2.78
C SER A 39 9.73 17.83 -2.00
N LEU A 40 9.61 17.96 -0.68
CA LEU A 40 10.77 18.14 0.20
C LEU A 40 11.72 16.94 0.10
N LEU A 41 11.18 15.70 0.15
CA LEU A 41 12.01 14.49 0.00
C LEU A 41 12.74 14.46 -1.35
N VAL A 42 12.08 14.85 -2.45
CA VAL A 42 12.72 14.95 -3.79
C VAL A 42 13.85 15.97 -3.78
N ASP A 43 13.61 17.14 -3.18
CA ASP A 43 14.61 18.22 -3.13
C ASP A 43 15.79 17.85 -2.22
N ILE A 44 15.58 17.11 -1.12
CA ILE A 44 16.64 16.57 -0.27
C ILE A 44 17.53 15.61 -1.07
N VAL A 45 16.96 14.62 -1.76
CA VAL A 45 17.74 13.68 -2.58
C VAL A 45 18.58 14.43 -3.61
N ALA A 46 17.97 15.38 -4.31
CA ALA A 46 18.66 16.13 -5.35
C ALA A 46 19.79 17.03 -4.78
N ALA A 47 19.58 17.65 -3.61
CA ALA A 47 20.57 18.49 -2.95
C ALA A 47 21.77 17.65 -2.46
N HIS A 48 21.52 16.56 -1.74
CA HIS A 48 22.57 15.69 -1.22
C HIS A 48 23.36 15.00 -2.35
N THR A 49 22.68 14.54 -3.41
CA THR A 49 23.36 13.95 -4.58
C THR A 49 24.21 14.99 -5.31
N ALA A 50 23.74 16.23 -5.44
CA ALA A 50 24.50 17.32 -6.04
C ALA A 50 25.75 17.70 -5.22
N ALA A 51 25.70 17.49 -3.90
CA ALA A 51 26.83 17.70 -3.00
C ALA A 51 27.82 16.52 -2.97
N GLY A 52 27.55 15.42 -3.69
CA GLY A 52 28.46 14.29 -3.84
C GLY A 52 28.04 13.00 -3.12
N VAL A 53 26.89 12.97 -2.45
CA VAL A 53 26.35 11.72 -1.88
C VAL A 53 26.11 10.71 -3.00
N ASN A 54 26.65 9.51 -2.83
CA ASN A 54 26.51 8.44 -3.82
C ASN A 54 25.03 8.03 -3.98
N PRO A 55 24.45 8.08 -5.21
CA PRO A 55 23.07 7.60 -5.43
C PRO A 55 22.80 6.18 -4.93
N ALA A 56 23.79 5.30 -4.87
CA ALA A 56 23.66 3.94 -4.36
C ALA A 56 23.52 3.90 -2.82
N SER A 57 23.92 4.95 -2.10
CA SER A 57 23.73 5.08 -0.65
C SER A 57 22.43 5.79 -0.25
N VAL A 58 21.60 6.18 -1.24
CA VAL A 58 20.27 6.77 -1.04
C VAL A 58 19.20 5.70 -1.11
N LEU A 59 18.35 5.63 -0.08
CA LEU A 59 17.18 4.76 -0.05
C LEU A 59 15.93 5.57 0.27
N VAL A 60 14.97 5.56 -0.66
CA VAL A 60 13.65 6.19 -0.48
C VAL A 60 12.58 5.10 -0.46
N LEU A 61 11.87 4.97 0.64
CA LEU A 61 10.84 3.96 0.85
C LEU A 61 9.43 4.55 0.77
N THR A 62 8.52 3.78 0.16
CA THR A 62 7.10 4.12 0.04
C THR A 62 6.21 2.92 0.37
N GLY A 63 4.92 3.19 0.66
CA GLY A 63 3.95 2.13 0.98
C GLY A 63 3.32 1.44 -0.25
N SER A 64 3.47 1.97 -1.47
CA SER A 64 2.80 1.41 -2.65
C SER A 64 3.62 1.50 -3.94
N ASN A 65 3.38 0.57 -4.87
CA ASN A 65 4.06 0.54 -6.17
C ASN A 65 3.77 1.80 -7.01
N ARG A 66 2.55 2.34 -6.95
CA ARG A 66 2.15 3.56 -7.67
C ARG A 66 2.92 4.76 -7.14
N ALA A 67 2.94 4.96 -5.81
CA ALA A 67 3.71 6.03 -5.18
C ALA A 67 5.21 5.91 -5.49
N SER A 68 5.76 4.69 -5.44
CA SER A 68 7.16 4.42 -5.78
C SER A 68 7.50 4.79 -7.23
N ALA A 69 6.63 4.44 -8.19
CA ALA A 69 6.85 4.76 -9.61
C ALA A 69 6.81 6.28 -9.86
N GLU A 70 5.81 6.98 -9.30
CA GLU A 70 5.69 8.43 -9.41
C GLU A 70 6.88 9.15 -8.76
N LEU A 71 7.23 8.77 -7.52
CA LEU A 71 8.33 9.37 -6.79
C LEU A 71 9.67 9.11 -7.48
N ARG A 72 9.88 7.91 -8.04
CA ARG A 72 11.07 7.57 -8.81
C ARG A 72 11.26 8.50 -10.01
N ASN A 73 10.20 8.74 -10.78
CA ASN A 73 10.25 9.66 -11.92
C ASN A 73 10.63 11.08 -11.48
N ARG A 74 10.03 11.55 -10.38
CA ARG A 74 10.32 12.89 -9.83
C ARG A 74 11.75 13.02 -9.31
N VAL A 75 12.23 12.02 -8.56
CA VAL A 75 13.61 11.98 -8.04
C VAL A 75 14.60 11.93 -9.19
N SER A 76 14.38 11.04 -10.17
CA SER A 76 15.27 10.93 -11.33
C SER A 76 15.35 12.23 -12.13
N ALA A 77 14.23 12.91 -12.35
CA ALA A 77 14.21 14.20 -13.03
C ALA A 77 14.99 15.26 -12.24
N ALA A 78 14.75 15.37 -10.93
CA ALA A 78 15.40 16.38 -10.09
C ALA A 78 16.92 16.15 -9.94
N VAL A 79 17.36 14.89 -9.86
CA VAL A 79 18.78 14.55 -9.84
C VAL A 79 19.43 14.82 -11.20
N PHE A 80 18.76 14.47 -12.31
CA PHE A 80 19.28 14.75 -13.66
C PHE A 80 19.45 16.25 -13.92
N GLU A 81 18.53 17.07 -13.46
CA GLU A 81 18.60 18.53 -13.62
C GLU A 81 19.76 19.15 -12.81
N ARG A 82 20.03 18.64 -11.60
CA ARG A 82 21.06 19.21 -10.70
C ARG A 82 22.43 18.58 -10.89
N CYS A 83 22.48 17.33 -11.32
CA CYS A 83 23.71 16.52 -11.43
C CYS A 83 23.90 16.11 -12.88
N ALA A 84 24.40 17.03 -13.74
CA ALA A 84 24.59 16.76 -15.16
C ALA A 84 25.39 15.46 -15.40
N GLY A 85 24.74 14.40 -15.89
CA GLY A 85 25.39 13.16 -16.34
C GLY A 85 25.60 12.06 -15.28
N VAL A 86 25.02 12.18 -14.08
CA VAL A 86 25.05 11.07 -13.10
C VAL A 86 24.13 9.95 -13.53
N ALA A 87 24.71 8.79 -13.86
CA ALA A 87 23.94 7.58 -14.16
C ALA A 87 23.49 6.88 -12.88
N ILE A 88 22.17 6.80 -12.68
CA ILE A 88 21.57 6.05 -11.58
C ILE A 88 21.53 4.57 -11.99
N ARG A 89 22.40 3.75 -11.41
CA ARG A 89 22.50 2.30 -11.72
C ARG A 89 21.44 1.48 -10.98
N GLU A 90 21.07 1.87 -9.77
CA GLU A 90 20.07 1.19 -8.94
C GLU A 90 18.89 2.11 -8.61
N PRO A 91 17.66 1.60 -8.51
CA PRO A 91 16.52 2.42 -8.13
C PRO A 91 16.65 2.86 -6.68
N MET A 92 16.91 4.16 -6.45
CA MET A 92 16.89 4.77 -5.11
C MET A 92 15.52 4.68 -4.45
N VAL A 93 14.43 4.64 -5.23
CA VAL A 93 13.06 4.61 -4.74
C VAL A 93 12.48 3.21 -4.86
N ARG A 94 12.04 2.65 -3.73
CA ARG A 94 11.45 1.30 -3.64
C ARG A 94 10.21 1.32 -2.72
N THR A 95 9.33 0.33 -2.88
CA THR A 95 8.40 0.01 -1.78
C THR A 95 9.14 -0.76 -0.69
N VAL A 96 8.65 -0.71 0.55
CA VAL A 96 9.23 -1.48 1.67
C VAL A 96 9.29 -2.97 1.32
N HIS A 97 8.24 -3.52 0.71
CA HIS A 97 8.21 -4.93 0.27
C HIS A 97 9.23 -5.23 -0.83
N SER A 98 9.39 -4.33 -1.82
CA SER A 98 10.40 -4.49 -2.87
C SER A 98 11.83 -4.40 -2.31
N TYR A 99 12.06 -3.59 -1.29
CA TYR A 99 13.34 -3.52 -0.59
C TYR A 99 13.60 -4.83 0.18
N ALA A 100 12.62 -5.30 0.97
CA ALA A 100 12.72 -6.57 1.70
C ALA A 100 13.02 -7.75 0.75
N PHE A 101 12.33 -7.81 -0.39
CA PHE A 101 12.62 -8.81 -1.43
C PHE A 101 14.05 -8.71 -1.96
N ALA A 102 14.57 -7.50 -2.19
CA ALA A 102 15.95 -7.32 -2.68
C ALA A 102 16.98 -7.80 -1.65
N VAL A 103 16.75 -7.56 -0.35
CA VAL A 103 17.61 -8.07 0.73
C VAL A 103 17.62 -9.60 0.73
N LEU A 104 16.43 -10.22 0.68
CA LEU A 104 16.31 -11.68 0.67
C LEU A 104 16.94 -12.31 -0.58
N ALA A 105 16.76 -11.68 -1.75
CA ALA A 105 17.34 -12.15 -3.00
C ALA A 105 18.89 -12.04 -3.00
N ALA A 106 19.43 -10.95 -2.46
CA ALA A 106 20.87 -10.77 -2.31
C ALA A 106 21.46 -11.81 -1.34
N HIS A 107 20.78 -12.04 -0.21
CA HIS A 107 21.18 -13.06 0.76
C HIS A 107 21.17 -14.45 0.15
N ALA A 108 20.10 -14.85 -0.55
CA ALA A 108 20.02 -16.13 -1.25
C ALA A 108 21.15 -16.29 -2.27
N ALA A 109 21.44 -15.24 -3.06
CA ALA A 109 22.53 -15.26 -4.04
C ALA A 109 23.91 -15.45 -3.38
N CYS A 110 24.17 -14.84 -2.22
CA CYS A 110 25.39 -15.05 -1.42
C CYS A 110 25.55 -16.50 -0.98
N GLN A 111 24.43 -17.19 -0.73
CA GLN A 111 24.43 -18.61 -0.36
C GLN A 111 24.41 -19.58 -1.57
N GLY A 112 24.39 -19.04 -2.80
CA GLY A 112 24.27 -19.84 -4.02
C GLY A 112 22.84 -20.36 -4.27
N ASN A 113 21.85 -19.81 -3.56
CA ASN A 113 20.46 -20.17 -3.70
C ASN A 113 19.70 -19.23 -4.66
N PRO A 114 18.65 -19.70 -5.35
CA PRO A 114 17.77 -18.83 -6.12
C PRO A 114 16.98 -17.88 -5.21
N PRO A 115 16.55 -16.70 -5.73
CA PRO A 115 15.77 -15.74 -4.96
C PRO A 115 14.41 -16.31 -4.55
N PRO A 116 13.79 -15.84 -3.45
CA PRO A 116 12.48 -16.31 -3.01
C PRO A 116 11.42 -16.10 -4.10
N ARG A 117 10.51 -17.06 -4.23
CA ARG A 117 9.36 -16.97 -5.16
C ARG A 117 8.24 -16.18 -4.49
N LEU A 118 7.64 -15.23 -5.23
CA LEU A 118 6.46 -14.54 -4.76
C LEU A 118 5.20 -15.36 -5.06
N ILE A 119 4.39 -15.58 -4.04
CA ILE A 119 3.05 -16.18 -4.19
C ILE A 119 2.07 -15.06 -4.49
N THR A 120 1.24 -15.28 -5.50
CA THR A 120 0.14 -14.38 -5.82
C THR A 120 -0.99 -14.49 -4.80
N ALA A 121 -1.79 -13.44 -4.66
CA ALA A 121 -2.99 -13.48 -3.82
C ALA A 121 -3.98 -14.60 -4.26
N ALA A 122 -4.02 -14.92 -5.56
CA ALA A 122 -4.84 -15.99 -6.09
C ALA A 122 -4.34 -17.38 -5.67
N GLU A 123 -3.02 -17.61 -5.66
CA GLU A 123 -2.44 -18.85 -5.15
C GLU A 123 -2.69 -19.01 -3.65
N GLN A 124 -2.52 -17.93 -2.85
CA GLN A 124 -2.85 -17.97 -1.43
C GLN A 124 -4.33 -18.28 -1.19
N ASP A 125 -5.23 -17.62 -1.94
CA ASP A 125 -6.67 -17.88 -1.89
C ASP A 125 -6.99 -19.35 -2.19
N SER A 126 -6.34 -19.95 -3.21
CA SER A 126 -6.54 -21.37 -3.55
C SER A 126 -6.13 -22.28 -2.41
N ILE A 127 -4.95 -22.07 -1.82
CA ILE A 127 -4.46 -22.89 -0.70
C ILE A 127 -5.38 -22.76 0.51
N VAL A 128 -5.77 -21.52 0.85
CA VAL A 128 -6.68 -21.28 1.98
C VAL A 128 -8.05 -21.95 1.73
N ARG A 129 -8.58 -21.92 0.51
CA ARG A 129 -9.82 -22.63 0.18
C ARG A 129 -9.68 -24.15 0.28
N GLU A 130 -8.61 -24.72 -0.24
CA GLU A 130 -8.34 -26.16 -0.11
C GLU A 130 -8.34 -26.60 1.37
N LEU A 131 -7.65 -25.85 2.24
CA LEU A 131 -7.60 -26.13 3.68
C LEU A 131 -8.99 -25.97 4.34
N LEU A 132 -9.72 -24.91 3.99
CA LEU A 132 -11.07 -24.70 4.53
C LEU A 132 -12.06 -25.77 4.07
N CYS A 133 -11.98 -26.23 2.82
CA CYS A 133 -12.80 -27.33 2.31
C CYS A 133 -12.47 -28.64 3.04
N GLY A 134 -11.17 -28.96 3.21
CA GLY A 134 -10.78 -30.12 4.01
C GLY A 134 -11.28 -30.04 5.46
N ASN A 135 -11.17 -28.88 6.11
CA ASN A 135 -11.72 -28.69 7.46
C ASN A 135 -13.26 -28.86 7.51
N ALA A 136 -13.96 -28.49 6.44
CA ALA A 136 -15.41 -28.68 6.35
C ALA A 136 -15.78 -30.16 6.15
N GLU A 137 -15.09 -30.90 5.27
CA GLU A 137 -15.33 -32.31 4.95
C GLU A 137 -15.01 -33.21 6.13
N ASP A 138 -13.85 -33.01 6.76
CA ASP A 138 -13.39 -33.81 7.91
C ASP A 138 -14.04 -33.39 9.23
N ASN A 139 -14.88 -32.35 9.20
CA ASN A 139 -15.41 -31.70 10.40
C ASN A 139 -14.31 -31.36 11.42
N SER A 140 -13.12 -31.05 10.90
CA SER A 140 -11.90 -30.73 11.65
C SER A 140 -11.82 -29.23 11.92
N GLY A 141 -10.76 -28.81 12.62
CA GLY A 141 -10.60 -27.42 13.04
C GLY A 141 -11.55 -27.02 14.17
N SER A 142 -11.18 -25.99 14.90
CA SER A 142 -11.98 -25.48 16.03
C SER A 142 -13.00 -24.42 15.60
N TRP A 143 -13.63 -24.61 14.42
CA TRP A 143 -14.56 -23.62 13.86
C TRP A 143 -15.88 -23.55 14.65
N PRO A 144 -16.33 -22.34 15.04
CA PRO A 144 -17.66 -22.16 15.61
C PRO A 144 -18.76 -22.73 14.72
N ALA A 145 -19.78 -23.34 15.31
CA ALA A 145 -20.88 -23.94 14.56
C ALA A 145 -21.58 -22.94 13.61
N SER A 146 -21.68 -21.67 14.00
CA SER A 146 -22.25 -20.60 13.18
C SER A 146 -21.46 -20.26 11.93
N LEU A 147 -20.16 -20.56 11.88
CA LEU A 147 -19.27 -20.26 10.76
C LEU A 147 -19.05 -21.46 9.81
N ARG A 148 -19.35 -22.69 10.26
CA ARG A 148 -19.15 -23.90 9.45
C ARG A 148 -19.81 -23.84 8.05
N PRO A 149 -21.06 -23.33 7.89
CA PRO A 149 -21.66 -23.22 6.55
C PRO A 149 -20.94 -22.26 5.61
N ALA A 150 -20.11 -21.34 6.16
CA ALA A 150 -19.40 -20.35 5.36
C ALA A 150 -18.00 -20.83 4.91
N LEU A 151 -17.46 -21.93 5.46
CA LEU A 151 -16.09 -22.37 5.21
C LEU A 151 -15.77 -22.57 3.72
N THR A 152 -16.75 -23.06 2.94
CA THR A 152 -16.58 -23.32 1.50
C THR A 152 -16.79 -22.09 0.64
N THR A 153 -17.18 -20.94 1.22
CA THR A 153 -17.44 -19.71 0.45
C THR A 153 -16.18 -18.93 0.15
N ALA A 154 -16.12 -18.38 -1.08
CA ALA A 154 -14.98 -17.54 -1.50
C ALA A 154 -14.77 -16.31 -0.61
N GLY A 155 -15.86 -15.66 -0.18
CA GLY A 155 -15.80 -14.48 0.69
C GLY A 155 -15.21 -14.78 2.06
N PHE A 156 -15.50 -15.96 2.63
CA PHE A 156 -14.95 -16.41 3.90
C PHE A 156 -13.45 -16.68 3.79
N ALA A 157 -13.03 -17.40 2.74
CA ALA A 157 -11.61 -17.66 2.46
C ALA A 157 -10.81 -16.35 2.32
N THR A 158 -11.34 -15.37 1.59
CA THR A 158 -10.74 -14.04 1.49
C THR A 158 -10.62 -13.36 2.86
N GLY A 159 -11.66 -13.41 3.69
CA GLY A 159 -11.62 -12.85 5.05
C GLY A 159 -10.58 -13.52 5.95
N VAL A 160 -10.44 -14.84 5.86
CA VAL A 160 -9.42 -15.60 6.60
C VAL A 160 -8.01 -15.24 6.13
N ARG A 161 -7.77 -15.22 4.81
CA ARG A 161 -6.49 -14.78 4.23
C ARG A 161 -6.12 -13.38 4.69
N ASP A 162 -7.07 -12.44 4.64
CA ASP A 162 -6.85 -11.06 5.05
C ASP A 162 -6.52 -10.97 6.56
N LEU A 163 -7.15 -11.79 7.41
CA LEU A 163 -6.80 -11.85 8.83
C LEU A 163 -5.38 -12.42 9.04
N MET A 164 -5.01 -13.48 8.33
CA MET A 164 -3.65 -14.04 8.38
C MET A 164 -2.62 -12.98 7.95
N ALA A 165 -2.87 -12.27 6.86
CA ALA A 165 -2.01 -11.18 6.42
C ALA A 165 -1.88 -10.08 7.49
N ARG A 166 -2.99 -9.69 8.16
CA ARG A 166 -2.95 -8.71 9.28
C ARG A 166 -2.12 -9.20 10.46
N CYS A 167 -2.16 -10.50 10.76
CA CYS A 167 -1.32 -11.10 11.80
C CYS A 167 0.16 -10.97 11.42
N THR A 168 0.53 -11.38 10.21
CA THR A 168 1.90 -11.29 9.70
C THR A 168 2.43 -9.85 9.71
N GLU A 169 1.66 -8.88 9.21
CA GLU A 169 2.03 -7.45 9.20
C GLU A 169 2.23 -6.86 10.60
N ARG A 170 1.66 -7.48 11.62
CA ARG A 170 1.81 -7.09 13.04
C ARG A 170 2.83 -7.93 13.78
N GLY A 171 3.45 -8.91 13.13
CA GLY A 171 4.36 -9.85 13.77
C GLY A 171 3.67 -10.80 14.74
N VAL A 172 2.38 -11.07 14.56
CA VAL A 172 1.57 -11.96 15.38
C VAL A 172 1.58 -13.34 14.73
N ASP A 173 2.22 -14.32 15.37
CA ASP A 173 2.22 -15.71 14.92
C ASP A 173 0.90 -16.45 15.26
N ALA A 174 0.76 -17.68 14.77
CA ALA A 174 -0.41 -18.51 15.01
C ALA A 174 -0.64 -18.80 16.51
N ARG A 175 0.43 -18.93 17.29
CA ARG A 175 0.37 -19.18 18.74
C ARG A 175 -0.16 -17.95 19.47
N GLU A 176 0.34 -16.78 19.11
CA GLU A 176 -0.06 -15.50 19.68
C GLU A 176 -1.51 -15.16 19.29
N LEU A 177 -1.90 -15.36 18.01
CA LEU A 177 -3.28 -15.19 17.56
C LEU A 177 -4.25 -16.05 18.38
N ARG A 178 -3.89 -17.31 18.65
CA ARG A 178 -4.67 -18.19 19.52
C ARG A 178 -4.80 -17.65 20.94
N ALA A 179 -3.71 -17.12 21.51
CA ALA A 179 -3.72 -16.52 22.85
C ALA A 179 -4.62 -15.27 22.90
N ILE A 180 -4.54 -14.40 21.90
CA ILE A 180 -5.39 -13.21 21.73
C ILE A 180 -6.86 -13.64 21.60
N GLY A 181 -7.16 -14.64 20.76
CA GLY A 181 -8.50 -15.19 20.58
C GLY A 181 -9.11 -15.70 21.89
N ARG A 182 -8.35 -16.40 22.71
CA ARG A 182 -8.78 -16.84 24.05
C ARG A 182 -9.06 -15.66 25.00
N ARG A 183 -8.12 -14.69 25.04
CA ARG A 183 -8.24 -13.49 25.92
C ARG A 183 -9.48 -12.64 25.61
N HIS A 184 -9.82 -12.52 24.33
CA HIS A 184 -10.91 -11.69 23.87
C HIS A 184 -12.20 -12.46 23.56
N ASN A 185 -12.28 -13.74 23.93
CA ASN A 185 -13.41 -14.62 23.64
C ASN A 185 -13.83 -14.61 22.17
N ARG A 186 -12.81 -14.75 21.27
CA ARG A 186 -12.99 -14.78 19.82
C ARG A 186 -12.64 -16.17 19.28
N PRO A 187 -13.58 -17.13 19.35
CA PRO A 187 -13.32 -18.51 18.94
C PRO A 187 -12.94 -18.64 17.45
N GLU A 188 -13.43 -17.73 16.60
CA GLU A 188 -13.04 -17.64 15.20
C GLU A 188 -11.54 -17.36 15.02
N TRP A 189 -10.92 -16.54 15.87
CA TRP A 189 -9.47 -16.30 15.80
C TRP A 189 -8.67 -17.51 16.24
N ILE A 190 -9.21 -18.31 17.17
CA ILE A 190 -8.59 -19.57 17.59
C ILE A 190 -8.58 -20.57 16.42
N ALA A 191 -9.69 -20.64 15.67
CA ALA A 191 -9.81 -21.50 14.49
C ALA A 191 -8.85 -21.03 13.37
N VAL A 192 -8.80 -19.73 13.08
CA VAL A 192 -7.87 -19.18 12.09
C VAL A 192 -6.42 -19.42 12.50
N ALA A 193 -6.08 -19.37 13.79
CA ALA A 193 -4.73 -19.71 14.27
C ALA A 193 -4.38 -21.18 14.02
N GLY A 194 -5.36 -22.08 14.06
CA GLY A 194 -5.18 -23.48 13.66
C GLY A 194 -4.87 -23.61 12.17
N LEU A 195 -5.71 -22.95 11.35
CA LEU A 195 -5.56 -22.96 9.90
C LEU A 195 -4.24 -22.29 9.43
N ALA A 196 -3.81 -21.23 10.10
CA ALA A 196 -2.53 -20.57 9.80
C ALA A 196 -1.35 -21.53 9.96
N ARG A 197 -1.37 -22.36 11.00
CA ARG A 197 -0.34 -23.39 11.19
C ARG A 197 -0.42 -24.49 10.12
N GLU A 198 -1.62 -24.95 9.77
CA GLU A 198 -1.81 -25.90 8.67
C GLU A 198 -1.30 -25.31 7.34
N TYR A 199 -1.54 -24.04 7.10
CA TYR A 199 -1.01 -23.32 5.94
C TYR A 199 0.52 -23.30 5.93
N GLU A 200 1.16 -22.97 7.04
CA GLU A 200 2.63 -22.98 7.19
C GLU A 200 3.19 -24.39 6.93
N GLU A 201 2.58 -25.43 7.49
CA GLU A 201 2.96 -26.83 7.27
C GLU A 201 2.85 -27.23 5.78
N VAL A 202 1.76 -26.86 5.10
CA VAL A 202 1.57 -27.10 3.65
C VAL A 202 2.61 -26.36 2.83
N MET A 203 2.92 -25.10 3.18
CA MET A 203 3.95 -24.33 2.50
C MET A 203 5.34 -24.95 2.64
N LEU A 204 5.69 -25.44 3.83
CA LEU A 204 6.92 -26.17 4.08
C LEU A 204 6.98 -27.48 3.27
N LEU A 205 5.90 -28.25 3.25
CA LEU A 205 5.82 -29.49 2.47
C LEU A 205 5.96 -29.22 0.96
N ARG A 206 5.26 -28.20 0.45
CA ARG A 206 5.38 -27.82 -0.98
C ARG A 206 6.80 -27.38 -1.35
N SER A 207 7.50 -26.69 -0.45
CA SER A 207 8.90 -26.34 -0.65
C SER A 207 9.85 -27.55 -0.60
N ALA A 208 9.56 -28.56 0.25
CA ALA A 208 10.35 -29.75 0.38
C ALA A 208 10.15 -30.78 -0.76
N VAL A 209 8.89 -30.97 -1.22
CA VAL A 209 8.57 -31.90 -2.32
C VAL A 209 9.13 -31.43 -3.66
N GLY A 210 9.38 -30.14 -3.79
CA GLY A 210 10.02 -29.57 -4.96
C GLY A 210 11.51 -29.91 -5.17
N MET A 211 12.12 -30.70 -4.30
CA MET A 211 13.51 -31.14 -4.48
C MET A 211 13.75 -32.01 -5.74
N ALA A 212 12.68 -32.47 -6.39
CA ALA A 212 12.78 -33.17 -7.68
C ALA A 212 12.78 -32.24 -8.91
N ALA A 213 12.48 -30.95 -8.74
CA ALA A 213 12.56 -29.95 -9.79
C ALA A 213 13.40 -28.75 -9.31
N PRO A 214 14.42 -28.29 -10.07
CA PRO A 214 15.34 -27.22 -9.64
C PRO A 214 14.69 -25.89 -9.23
N GLN A 215 13.43 -25.70 -9.55
CA GLN A 215 12.67 -24.47 -9.28
C GLN A 215 11.87 -24.49 -7.96
N ALA A 216 11.82 -25.62 -7.26
CA ALA A 216 10.91 -25.83 -6.14
C ALA A 216 11.57 -25.78 -4.76
N THR A 217 12.88 -25.59 -4.68
CA THR A 217 13.63 -25.39 -3.41
C THR A 217 13.58 -23.95 -2.90
N VAL A 218 12.84 -23.08 -3.59
CA VAL A 218 12.78 -21.65 -3.26
C VAL A 218 11.63 -21.40 -2.30
N PRO A 219 11.87 -20.76 -1.15
CA PRO A 219 10.78 -20.33 -0.27
C PRO A 219 9.77 -19.49 -1.04
N ALA A 220 8.51 -19.87 -0.98
CA ALA A 220 7.45 -19.14 -1.64
C ALA A 220 6.79 -18.23 -0.58
N LEU A 221 6.90 -16.91 -0.75
CA LEU A 221 6.47 -15.89 0.22
C LEU A 221 5.33 -15.05 -0.34
N GLY A 222 4.31 -14.83 0.47
CA GLY A 222 3.31 -13.81 0.22
C GLY A 222 3.87 -12.40 0.46
N ALA A 223 3.18 -11.39 -0.08
CA ALA A 223 3.62 -10.01 0.09
C ALA A 223 3.76 -9.60 1.56
N ALA A 224 2.83 -10.01 2.43
CA ALA A 224 2.87 -9.72 3.87
C ALA A 224 4.06 -10.41 4.58
N GLU A 225 4.50 -11.55 4.07
CA GLU A 225 5.57 -12.35 4.69
C GLU A 225 6.96 -11.82 4.36
N LEU A 226 7.13 -11.04 3.27
CA LEU A 226 8.43 -10.54 2.82
C LEU A 226 9.17 -9.73 3.87
N VAL A 227 8.48 -8.82 4.53
CA VAL A 227 9.10 -7.91 5.50
C VAL A 227 9.48 -8.69 6.75
N GLY A 228 8.60 -9.59 7.22
CA GLY A 228 8.88 -10.49 8.34
C GLY A 228 10.12 -11.35 8.08
N SER A 229 10.20 -12.00 6.90
CA SER A 229 11.34 -12.83 6.52
C SER A 229 12.66 -12.04 6.41
N ALA A 230 12.61 -10.79 5.93
CA ALA A 230 13.79 -9.91 5.92
C ALA A 230 14.23 -9.55 7.36
N LEU A 231 13.29 -9.29 8.28
CA LEU A 231 13.59 -9.04 9.69
C LEU A 231 14.18 -10.28 10.37
N GLU A 232 13.67 -11.48 10.09
CA GLU A 232 14.25 -12.72 10.56
C GLU A 232 15.67 -12.94 10.05
N THR A 233 15.89 -12.67 8.75
CA THR A 233 17.22 -12.74 8.15
C THR A 233 18.19 -11.80 8.86
N PHE A 234 17.79 -10.57 9.16
CA PHE A 234 18.60 -9.61 9.93
C PHE A 234 18.86 -10.06 11.37
N ALA A 235 17.92 -10.79 11.99
CA ALA A 235 18.09 -11.30 13.34
C ALA A 235 19.05 -12.51 13.39
N VAL A 236 18.95 -13.40 12.40
CA VAL A 236 19.79 -14.60 12.28
C VAL A 236 21.20 -14.25 11.82
N GLU A 237 21.33 -13.32 10.87
CA GLU A 237 22.60 -12.88 10.32
C GLU A 237 22.79 -11.37 10.48
N PRO A 238 23.20 -10.89 11.65
CA PRO A 238 23.36 -9.45 11.94
C PRO A 238 24.35 -8.73 11.01
N GLY A 239 25.25 -9.47 10.37
CA GLY A 239 26.20 -8.93 9.38
C GLY A 239 25.50 -8.34 8.14
N ILE A 240 24.36 -8.89 7.73
CA ILE A 240 23.59 -8.38 6.61
C ILE A 240 22.98 -7.02 6.96
N LEU A 241 22.37 -6.91 8.15
CA LEU A 241 21.85 -5.64 8.64
C LEU A 241 22.95 -4.58 8.79
N ALA A 242 24.12 -4.99 9.29
CA ALA A 242 25.27 -4.08 9.41
C ALA A 242 25.72 -3.56 8.03
N ALA A 243 25.83 -4.44 7.04
CA ALA A 243 26.20 -4.06 5.67
C ALA A 243 25.17 -3.09 5.03
N GLU A 244 23.87 -3.36 5.22
CA GLU A 244 22.82 -2.45 4.74
C GLU A 244 22.86 -1.09 5.42
N ARG A 245 23.10 -1.05 6.74
CA ARG A 245 23.27 0.20 7.51
C ARG A 245 24.48 0.99 7.08
N ASP A 246 25.60 0.33 6.79
CA ASP A 246 26.83 0.98 6.33
C ASP A 246 26.69 1.49 4.89
N ARG A 247 25.83 0.86 4.08
CA ARG A 247 25.53 1.29 2.71
C ARG A 247 24.60 2.51 2.66
N ILE A 248 23.62 2.59 3.57
CA ILE A 248 22.56 3.62 3.54
C ILE A 248 23.03 4.87 4.30
N GLU A 249 23.39 5.91 3.56
CA GLU A 249 23.74 7.21 4.10
C GLU A 249 22.52 8.12 4.27
N LEU A 250 21.61 8.09 3.28
CA LEU A 250 20.37 8.87 3.25
C LEU A 250 19.14 7.94 3.17
N LEU A 251 18.37 7.88 4.26
CA LEU A 251 17.13 7.12 4.35
C LEU A 251 15.93 8.06 4.39
N LEU A 252 15.07 7.97 3.39
CA LEU A 252 13.85 8.75 3.31
C LEU A 252 12.62 7.83 3.26
N VAL A 253 11.53 8.22 3.93
CA VAL A 253 10.27 7.48 3.93
C VAL A 253 9.13 8.43 3.59
N ASP A 254 8.40 8.14 2.52
CA ASP A 254 7.23 8.91 2.12
C ASP A 254 5.94 8.20 2.52
N ASP A 255 4.92 8.98 2.90
CA ASP A 255 3.61 8.50 3.33
C ASP A 255 3.68 7.41 4.43
N ALA A 256 4.51 7.63 5.43
CA ALA A 256 4.79 6.67 6.50
C ALA A 256 3.54 6.25 7.31
N GLN A 257 2.44 7.03 7.27
CA GLN A 257 1.15 6.67 7.86
C GLN A 257 0.49 5.44 7.19
N HIS A 258 1.00 4.98 6.06
CA HIS A 258 0.50 3.81 5.33
C HIS A 258 1.31 2.54 5.57
N LEU A 259 2.39 2.62 6.34
CA LEU A 259 3.21 1.46 6.67
C LEU A 259 2.60 0.67 7.82
N ASP A 260 2.75 -0.64 7.75
CA ASP A 260 2.40 -1.56 8.83
C ASP A 260 3.51 -1.65 9.90
N PRO A 261 3.26 -2.25 11.07
CA PRO A 261 4.24 -2.32 12.15
C PRO A 261 5.54 -3.06 11.80
N GLN A 262 5.50 -4.10 10.96
CA GLN A 262 6.71 -4.80 10.51
C GLN A 262 7.55 -3.91 9.60
N ALA A 263 6.91 -3.22 8.65
CA ALA A 263 7.56 -2.22 7.81
C ALA A 263 8.16 -1.07 8.66
N ALA A 264 7.43 -0.64 9.70
CA ALA A 264 7.91 0.37 10.63
C ALA A 264 9.14 -0.10 11.42
N LEU A 265 9.17 -1.37 11.84
CA LEU A 265 10.32 -1.96 12.51
C LEU A 265 11.53 -2.03 11.57
N LEU A 266 11.34 -2.46 10.33
CA LEU A 266 12.40 -2.49 9.31
C LEU A 266 13.01 -1.10 9.11
N VAL A 267 12.18 -0.07 8.94
CA VAL A 267 12.63 1.32 8.82
C VAL A 267 13.44 1.77 10.04
N ARG A 268 12.96 1.46 11.26
CA ARG A 268 13.67 1.80 12.50
C ARG A 268 15.05 1.16 12.57
N LEU A 269 15.14 -0.13 12.22
CA LEU A 269 16.43 -0.84 12.21
C LEU A 269 17.43 -0.22 11.23
N LEU A 270 16.98 0.15 10.03
CA LEU A 270 17.83 0.81 9.03
C LEU A 270 18.25 2.23 9.48
N ALA A 271 17.32 2.96 10.11
CA ALA A 271 17.56 4.34 10.55
C ALA A 271 18.62 4.48 11.66
N GLU A 272 18.99 3.40 12.34
CA GLU A 272 19.91 3.49 13.49
C GLU A 272 21.29 4.04 13.13
N ARG A 273 21.78 3.80 11.92
CA ARG A 273 23.11 4.25 11.44
C ARG A 273 23.05 5.14 10.20
N ALA A 274 21.88 5.45 9.66
CA ALA A 274 21.77 6.39 8.56
C ALA A 274 22.31 7.77 8.97
N GLY A 275 23.10 8.40 8.11
CA GLY A 275 23.61 9.75 8.35
C GLY A 275 22.45 10.73 8.48
N VAL A 276 21.51 10.67 7.55
CA VAL A 276 20.24 11.40 7.58
C VAL A 276 19.08 10.43 7.43
N CYS A 277 18.11 10.52 8.33
CA CYS A 277 16.84 9.80 8.21
C CYS A 277 15.66 10.78 8.26
N VAL A 278 14.85 10.85 7.22
CA VAL A 278 13.64 11.68 7.15
C VAL A 278 12.41 10.82 6.93
N ILE A 279 11.48 10.84 7.87
CA ILE A 279 10.22 10.13 7.82
C ILE A 279 9.10 11.15 7.61
N ALA A 280 8.50 11.16 6.43
CA ALA A 280 7.45 12.09 6.07
C ALA A 280 6.07 11.42 6.05
N GLY A 281 5.05 12.14 6.55
CA GLY A 281 3.69 11.63 6.52
C GLY A 281 2.64 12.58 7.08
N ASP A 282 1.38 12.11 7.03
CA ASP A 282 0.24 12.79 7.62
C ASP A 282 -0.53 11.83 8.54
N PRO A 283 -0.39 11.95 9.85
CA PRO A 283 -1.07 11.07 10.79
C PRO A 283 -2.61 11.17 10.73
N ASN A 284 -3.15 12.22 10.11
CA ASN A 284 -4.59 12.42 9.95
C ASN A 284 -5.15 11.76 8.67
N GLN A 285 -4.30 11.17 7.81
CA GLN A 285 -4.67 10.49 6.57
C GLN A 285 -4.39 8.98 6.60
N THR A 286 -4.49 8.33 7.74
CA THR A 286 -4.30 6.87 7.87
C THR A 286 -5.52 6.12 7.35
N VAL A 287 -5.71 6.10 6.03
CA VAL A 287 -6.89 5.49 5.38
C VAL A 287 -6.76 3.99 5.19
N PHE A 288 -5.57 3.42 5.35
CA PHE A 288 -5.30 1.98 5.20
C PHE A 288 -5.17 1.23 6.53
N GLY A 289 -5.74 1.74 7.61
CA GLY A 289 -5.80 1.04 8.90
C GLY A 289 -6.39 -0.38 8.80
N PHE A 290 -7.35 -0.58 7.89
CA PHE A 290 -7.91 -1.91 7.58
C PHE A 290 -6.91 -2.85 6.89
N ARG A 291 -5.80 -2.31 6.36
CA ARG A 291 -4.65 -3.06 5.80
C ARG A 291 -3.45 -3.04 6.73
N GLY A 292 -3.64 -2.85 8.03
CA GLY A 292 -2.57 -2.87 9.02
C GLY A 292 -1.76 -1.59 9.16
N ALA A 293 -2.03 -0.55 8.38
CA ALA A 293 -1.30 0.72 8.46
C ALA A 293 -1.36 1.33 9.86
N ASP A 294 -0.23 1.89 10.33
CA ASP A 294 -0.06 2.46 11.65
C ASP A 294 0.77 3.76 11.58
N THR A 295 0.48 4.69 12.49
CA THR A 295 1.15 5.99 12.56
C THR A 295 2.37 6.02 13.48
N GLN A 296 2.81 4.88 14.00
CA GLN A 296 3.89 4.81 15.00
C GLN A 296 5.20 5.47 14.54
N LEU A 297 5.51 5.45 13.25
CA LEU A 297 6.71 6.11 12.71
C LEU A 297 6.65 7.63 12.76
N LEU A 298 5.44 8.20 12.79
CA LEU A 298 5.21 9.65 12.84
C LEU A 298 5.10 10.18 14.29
N GLN A 299 5.16 9.29 15.27
CA GLN A 299 5.13 9.66 16.69
C GLN A 299 6.55 9.85 17.20
N VAL A 300 6.84 11.05 17.68
CA VAL A 300 8.13 11.37 18.30
C VAL A 300 7.96 11.33 19.81
N SER A 301 8.71 10.44 20.46
CA SER A 301 8.78 10.40 21.92
C SER A 301 9.60 11.60 22.44
N ALA A 302 9.21 12.13 23.60
CA ALA A 302 9.93 13.25 24.25
C ALA A 302 11.42 12.94 24.52
N ASP A 303 11.77 11.65 24.70
CA ASP A 303 13.14 11.21 24.95
C ASP A 303 13.91 10.88 23.66
N SER A 304 13.29 11.02 22.49
CA SER A 304 13.92 10.68 21.22
C SER A 304 14.84 11.79 20.72
N ARG A 305 15.99 11.39 20.11
CA ARG A 305 16.87 12.32 19.37
C ARG A 305 16.31 12.71 18.01
N THR A 306 15.00 12.63 17.83
CA THR A 306 14.32 12.88 16.58
C THR A 306 13.70 14.28 16.58
N THR A 307 13.99 15.07 15.59
CA THR A 307 13.44 16.42 15.44
C THR A 307 12.15 16.35 14.62
N MET A 308 11.05 16.91 15.14
CA MET A 308 9.80 17.06 14.39
C MET A 308 9.79 18.38 13.63
N ILE A 309 9.38 18.32 12.37
CA ILE A 309 9.20 19.47 11.47
C ILE A 309 7.76 19.43 10.99
N GLU A 310 7.03 20.50 11.21
CA GLU A 310 5.63 20.63 10.78
C GLU A 310 5.54 21.53 9.55
N LEU A 311 4.82 21.04 8.51
CA LEU A 311 4.51 21.80 7.31
C LEU A 311 3.00 22.11 7.33
N ASP A 312 2.63 23.36 7.50
CA ASP A 312 1.25 23.82 7.67
C ASP A 312 0.66 24.53 6.43
N GLY A 313 1.50 25.02 5.56
CA GLY A 313 1.10 25.71 4.30
C GLY A 313 0.80 24.72 3.17
N SER A 314 -0.46 24.62 2.73
CA SER A 314 -0.83 23.84 1.55
C SER A 314 -0.60 24.64 0.27
N HIS A 315 0.21 24.12 -0.64
CA HIS A 315 0.43 24.68 -1.98
C HIS A 315 -0.54 24.15 -3.03
N ARG A 316 -1.50 23.30 -2.62
CA ARG A 316 -2.45 22.63 -3.50
C ARG A 316 -3.90 23.01 -3.20
N CYS A 317 -4.28 22.94 -1.94
CA CYS A 317 -5.65 23.15 -1.52
C CYS A 317 -5.99 24.62 -1.48
N ALA A 318 -7.07 25.04 -2.17
CA ALA A 318 -7.65 26.36 -1.98
C ALA A 318 -8.20 26.49 -0.55
N ALA A 319 -8.28 27.72 -0.04
CA ALA A 319 -8.72 28.00 1.33
C ALA A 319 -10.05 27.31 1.73
N PRO A 320 -11.13 27.33 0.93
CA PRO A 320 -12.39 26.65 1.31
C PRO A 320 -12.25 25.13 1.42
N ILE A 321 -11.35 24.51 0.62
CA ILE A 321 -11.08 23.07 0.67
C ILE A 321 -10.27 22.74 1.92
N ALA A 322 -9.27 23.57 2.24
CA ALA A 322 -8.48 23.43 3.46
C ALA A 322 -9.37 23.58 4.73
N GLU A 323 -10.28 24.52 4.74
CA GLU A 323 -11.23 24.70 5.85
C GLU A 323 -12.13 23.47 6.06
N LEU A 324 -12.65 22.87 4.96
CA LEU A 324 -13.39 21.62 5.04
C LEU A 324 -12.52 20.49 5.61
N ALA A 325 -11.31 20.31 5.09
CA ALA A 325 -10.36 19.30 5.57
C ALA A 325 -10.06 19.50 7.07
N ASN A 326 -9.79 20.73 7.48
CA ASN A 326 -9.55 21.10 8.88
C ASN A 326 -10.77 20.81 9.78
N SER A 327 -11.99 21.04 9.26
CA SER A 327 -13.23 20.77 10.01
C SER A 327 -13.41 19.27 10.28
N VAL A 328 -13.01 18.42 9.34
CA VAL A 328 -13.01 16.95 9.50
C VAL A 328 -11.88 16.53 10.42
N ALA A 329 -10.67 17.04 10.22
CA ALA A 329 -9.50 16.68 11.02
C ALA A 329 -9.69 16.97 12.52
N ARG A 330 -10.36 18.08 12.86
CA ARG A 330 -10.71 18.41 14.26
C ARG A 330 -11.61 17.37 14.94
N ARG A 331 -12.37 16.57 14.18
CA ARG A 331 -13.26 15.51 14.69
C ARG A 331 -12.56 14.16 14.86
N LEU A 332 -11.34 14.02 14.37
CA LEU A 332 -10.56 12.79 14.56
C LEU A 332 -10.17 12.64 16.03
N PRO A 333 -10.11 11.41 16.55
CA PRO A 333 -9.75 11.16 17.94
C PRO A 333 -8.29 11.54 18.24
N GLY A 334 -8.01 11.80 19.52
CA GLY A 334 -6.66 12.12 20.02
C GLY A 334 -6.15 13.49 19.57
N SER A 335 -4.94 13.84 19.97
CA SER A 335 -4.19 14.99 19.49
C SER A 335 -3.20 14.52 18.42
N SER A 336 -3.06 15.24 17.32
CA SER A 336 -2.13 14.93 16.26
C SER A 336 -1.55 16.22 15.68
N PRO A 337 -0.28 16.28 15.34
CA PRO A 337 0.29 17.41 14.62
C PRO A 337 -0.33 17.54 13.21
N ALA A 338 -0.12 18.66 12.57
CA ALA A 338 -0.60 18.96 11.21
C ALA A 338 -2.12 18.79 10.99
N ARG A 339 -2.93 19.01 12.03
CA ARG A 339 -4.40 19.01 11.89
C ARG A 339 -4.96 20.23 11.18
N VAL A 340 -4.21 21.30 11.18
CA VAL A 340 -4.59 22.54 10.54
C VAL A 340 -3.66 22.78 9.37
N ILE A 341 -4.22 22.97 8.19
CA ILE A 341 -3.50 23.38 7.00
C ILE A 341 -4.02 24.74 6.54
N HIS A 342 -3.11 25.58 6.09
CA HIS A 342 -3.42 26.87 5.50
C HIS A 342 -3.52 26.72 3.99
N GLY A 343 -4.70 26.96 3.43
CA GLY A 343 -4.92 26.85 1.99
C GLY A 343 -4.45 28.10 1.24
N VAL A 344 -4.25 27.94 -0.09
CA VAL A 344 -3.93 29.07 -0.97
C VAL A 344 -5.19 29.88 -1.22
N GLU A 345 -5.07 31.21 -1.17
CA GLU A 345 -6.16 32.11 -1.55
C GLU A 345 -6.31 32.15 -3.08
N ASN A 346 -7.11 31.23 -3.61
CA ASN A 346 -7.51 31.22 -5.01
C ASN A 346 -9.00 31.57 -5.11
N GLY A 347 -9.31 32.71 -5.68
CA GLY A 347 -10.60 33.38 -5.62
C GLY A 347 -11.82 32.67 -6.24
N SER A 348 -11.69 31.44 -6.81
CA SER A 348 -12.82 30.75 -7.48
C SER A 348 -13.17 29.36 -6.88
N ALA A 349 -12.46 28.91 -5.86
CA ALA A 349 -12.74 27.61 -5.27
C ALA A 349 -14.01 27.64 -4.39
N SER A 350 -14.86 26.64 -4.56
CA SER A 350 -16.07 26.49 -3.74
C SER A 350 -16.25 25.05 -3.29
N VAL A 351 -16.84 24.89 -2.09
CA VAL A 351 -17.25 23.59 -1.57
C VAL A 351 -18.77 23.59 -1.48
N ARG A 352 -19.42 22.56 -2.00
CA ARG A 352 -20.86 22.37 -1.95
C ARG A 352 -21.17 21.02 -1.29
N LEU A 353 -22.15 21.02 -0.41
CA LEU A 353 -22.69 19.82 0.21
C LEU A 353 -24.12 19.61 -0.32
N ALA A 354 -24.41 18.41 -0.82
CA ALA A 354 -25.75 18.04 -1.24
C ALA A 354 -26.15 16.71 -0.58
N ALA A 355 -27.40 16.62 -0.17
CA ALA A 355 -28.03 15.39 0.29
C ALA A 355 -29.14 15.03 -0.69
N VAL A 356 -29.17 13.77 -1.11
CA VAL A 356 -30.14 13.25 -2.09
C VAL A 356 -30.78 11.97 -1.55
N PRO A 357 -32.04 11.69 -1.91
CA PRO A 357 -32.81 10.61 -1.28
C PRO A 357 -32.43 9.21 -1.81
N THR A 358 -31.82 9.08 -2.98
CA THR A 358 -31.53 7.80 -3.63
C THR A 358 -30.19 7.78 -4.34
N GLU A 359 -29.58 6.60 -4.50
CA GLU A 359 -28.35 6.41 -5.30
C GLU A 359 -28.51 6.86 -6.77
N THR A 360 -29.72 6.70 -7.35
CA THR A 360 -29.99 7.17 -8.70
C THR A 360 -30.01 8.70 -8.79
N ALA A 361 -30.57 9.37 -7.80
CA ALA A 361 -30.53 10.83 -7.69
C ALA A 361 -29.11 11.35 -7.50
N GLU A 362 -28.28 10.64 -6.69
CA GLU A 362 -26.86 10.94 -6.52
C GLU A 362 -26.12 10.82 -7.85
N ALA A 363 -26.27 9.72 -8.57
CA ALA A 363 -25.63 9.52 -9.86
C ALA A 363 -26.04 10.60 -10.88
N SER A 364 -27.32 10.98 -10.92
CA SER A 364 -27.82 12.04 -11.79
C SER A 364 -27.24 13.39 -11.43
N LEU A 365 -27.15 13.71 -10.15
CA LEU A 365 -26.53 14.97 -9.67
C LEU A 365 -25.05 15.04 -10.05
N VAL A 366 -24.31 13.93 -9.85
CA VAL A 366 -22.88 13.85 -10.22
C VAL A 366 -22.70 14.09 -11.71
N VAL A 367 -23.52 13.43 -12.55
CA VAL A 367 -23.51 13.61 -14.01
C VAL A 367 -23.76 15.07 -14.38
N ASP A 368 -24.79 15.68 -13.80
CA ASP A 368 -25.15 17.09 -14.10
C ASP A 368 -24.00 18.05 -13.71
N LEU A 369 -23.43 17.86 -12.53
CA LEU A 369 -22.30 18.69 -12.05
C LEU A 369 -21.09 18.59 -12.97
N LEU A 370 -20.68 17.37 -13.36
CA LEU A 370 -19.53 17.17 -14.25
C LEU A 370 -19.79 17.79 -15.63
N ARG A 371 -20.97 17.58 -16.18
CA ARG A 371 -21.34 18.15 -17.49
C ARG A 371 -21.38 19.68 -17.46
N ARG A 372 -21.93 20.28 -16.40
CA ARG A 372 -21.92 21.74 -16.23
C ARG A 372 -20.50 22.27 -16.13
N SER A 373 -19.65 21.69 -15.31
CA SER A 373 -18.26 22.13 -15.20
C SER A 373 -17.51 21.99 -16.51
N HIS A 374 -17.82 20.97 -17.33
CA HIS A 374 -17.20 20.85 -18.65
C HIS A 374 -17.75 21.86 -19.65
N LEU A 375 -19.08 21.96 -19.77
CA LEU A 375 -19.74 22.73 -20.82
C LEU A 375 -19.79 24.24 -20.52
N ILE A 376 -19.93 24.61 -19.26
CA ILE A 376 -20.09 26.00 -18.83
C ILE A 376 -18.76 26.61 -18.37
N ASP A 377 -18.06 25.85 -17.46
CA ASP A 377 -16.83 26.34 -16.83
C ASP A 377 -15.57 25.98 -17.67
N GLY A 378 -15.71 25.22 -18.77
CA GLY A 378 -14.63 24.85 -19.68
C GLY A 378 -13.61 23.87 -19.04
N VAL A 379 -13.92 23.21 -17.93
CA VAL A 379 -13.00 22.29 -17.27
C VAL A 379 -12.82 21.03 -18.12
N PRO A 380 -11.59 20.65 -18.48
CA PRO A 380 -11.34 19.40 -19.21
C PRO A 380 -11.72 18.18 -18.37
N TRP A 381 -12.30 17.14 -19.00
CA TRP A 381 -12.64 15.87 -18.33
C TRP A 381 -11.48 15.26 -17.56
N SER A 382 -10.25 15.36 -18.09
CA SER A 382 -9.03 14.85 -17.46
C SER A 382 -8.66 15.55 -16.14
N ARG A 383 -9.33 16.66 -15.80
CA ARG A 383 -9.14 17.43 -14.56
C ARG A 383 -10.29 17.23 -13.57
N MET A 384 -11.20 16.31 -13.85
CA MET A 384 -12.32 15.97 -12.99
C MET A 384 -12.14 14.58 -12.39
N ALA A 385 -12.60 14.40 -11.16
CA ALA A 385 -12.59 13.10 -10.50
C ALA A 385 -13.85 12.90 -9.67
N VAL A 386 -14.38 11.66 -9.66
CA VAL A 386 -15.44 11.24 -8.74
C VAL A 386 -14.84 10.19 -7.80
N ILE A 387 -14.87 10.50 -6.51
CA ILE A 387 -14.33 9.62 -5.48
C ILE A 387 -15.50 8.94 -4.77
N VAL A 388 -15.52 7.61 -4.75
CA VAL A 388 -16.53 6.80 -4.06
C VAL A 388 -15.89 5.98 -2.95
N ARG A 389 -16.64 5.72 -1.89
CA ARG A 389 -16.15 4.92 -0.77
C ARG A 389 -15.86 3.47 -1.14
N SER A 390 -16.63 2.90 -2.06
CA SER A 390 -16.51 1.51 -2.49
C SER A 390 -16.80 1.39 -3.99
N VAL A 391 -15.74 1.17 -4.77
CA VAL A 391 -15.88 0.94 -6.22
C VAL A 391 -16.69 -0.31 -6.54
N PRO A 392 -16.51 -1.46 -5.87
CA PRO A 392 -17.34 -2.63 -6.11
C PRO A 392 -18.83 -2.38 -5.89
N ARG A 393 -19.19 -1.55 -4.89
CA ARG A 393 -20.60 -1.28 -4.55
C ARG A 393 -21.24 -0.24 -5.46
N SER A 394 -20.59 0.91 -5.64
CA SER A 394 -21.21 2.08 -6.30
C SER A 394 -20.68 2.32 -7.73
N GLY A 395 -19.50 1.74 -8.07
CA GLY A 395 -18.79 2.07 -9.30
C GLY A 395 -19.52 1.66 -10.57
N ALA A 396 -20.17 0.51 -10.60
CA ALA A 396 -20.85 0.01 -11.80
C ALA A 396 -22.08 0.86 -12.18
N ALA A 397 -22.89 1.25 -11.19
CA ALA A 397 -24.08 2.08 -11.39
C ALA A 397 -23.69 3.48 -11.84
N LEU A 398 -22.72 4.10 -11.17
CA LEU A 398 -22.21 5.43 -11.49
C LEU A 398 -21.56 5.45 -12.89
N ARG A 399 -20.75 4.46 -13.23
CA ARG A 399 -20.11 4.35 -14.55
C ARG A 399 -21.17 4.30 -15.68
N ARG A 400 -22.22 3.47 -15.50
CA ARG A 400 -23.32 3.40 -16.48
C ARG A 400 -24.01 4.74 -16.64
N ALA A 401 -24.31 5.45 -15.56
CA ALA A 401 -24.93 6.77 -15.59
C ALA A 401 -24.05 7.79 -16.34
N LEU A 402 -22.76 7.81 -16.06
CA LEU A 402 -21.80 8.69 -16.74
C LEU A 402 -21.68 8.39 -18.22
N GLN A 403 -21.53 7.12 -18.60
CA GLN A 403 -21.44 6.68 -20.00
C GLN A 403 -22.72 6.99 -20.78
N SER A 404 -23.90 6.74 -20.20
CA SER A 404 -25.20 7.05 -20.82
C SER A 404 -25.37 8.57 -21.06
N ALA A 405 -24.72 9.39 -20.25
CA ALA A 405 -24.74 10.85 -20.38
C ALA A 405 -23.61 11.40 -21.27
N GLY A 406 -22.82 10.54 -21.93
CA GLY A 406 -21.71 10.93 -22.79
C GLY A 406 -20.49 11.49 -22.05
N VAL A 407 -20.35 11.20 -20.74
CA VAL A 407 -19.18 11.59 -19.96
C VAL A 407 -18.10 10.51 -20.11
N PRO A 408 -16.91 10.83 -20.68
CA PRO A 408 -15.84 9.88 -20.82
C PRO A 408 -15.30 9.49 -19.45
N VAL A 409 -15.28 8.19 -19.13
CA VAL A 409 -14.75 7.67 -17.87
C VAL A 409 -13.45 6.93 -18.16
N HIS A 410 -12.36 7.42 -17.57
CA HIS A 410 -11.12 6.65 -17.49
C HIS A 410 -11.30 5.62 -16.36
N ALA A 411 -11.45 4.36 -16.75
CA ALA A 411 -11.33 3.28 -15.78
C ALA A 411 -9.83 3.04 -15.55
N GLU A 412 -9.34 3.29 -14.36
CA GLU A 412 -8.05 2.71 -13.96
C GLU A 412 -8.13 1.19 -14.19
N SER A 413 -7.01 0.60 -14.59
CA SER A 413 -6.88 -0.85 -14.79
C SER A 413 -7.56 -1.56 -13.61
N TYR A 414 -8.47 -2.48 -13.92
CA TYR A 414 -9.24 -3.21 -12.94
C TYR A 414 -8.29 -3.91 -11.95
N ASP A 415 -8.18 -3.38 -10.74
CA ASP A 415 -7.35 -3.95 -9.66
C ASP A 415 -7.99 -5.19 -8.99
N GLY A 416 -9.11 -5.68 -9.53
CA GLY A 416 -9.75 -6.91 -9.09
C GLY A 416 -9.04 -8.16 -9.63
N PRO A 417 -9.34 -9.34 -9.09
CA PRO A 417 -8.83 -10.59 -9.63
C PRO A 417 -9.19 -10.71 -11.11
N VAL A 418 -8.22 -11.02 -11.96
CA VAL A 418 -8.44 -11.19 -13.41
C VAL A 418 -9.57 -12.19 -13.68
N ALA A 419 -9.73 -13.18 -12.81
CA ALA A 419 -10.81 -14.16 -12.85
C ALA A 419 -12.23 -13.57 -12.74
N SER A 420 -12.39 -12.35 -12.19
CA SER A 420 -13.68 -11.68 -12.09
C SER A 420 -14.01 -10.78 -13.29
N VAL A 421 -13.11 -10.67 -14.27
CA VAL A 421 -13.42 -10.08 -15.58
C VAL A 421 -14.37 -11.02 -16.31
N PRO A 422 -15.56 -10.57 -16.77
CA PRO A 422 -16.58 -11.47 -17.33
C PRO A 422 -16.07 -12.39 -18.42
N ALA A 423 -15.24 -11.88 -19.34
CA ALA A 423 -14.66 -12.69 -20.40
C ALA A 423 -13.65 -13.74 -19.88
N VAL A 424 -12.84 -13.39 -18.89
CA VAL A 424 -11.88 -14.32 -18.26
C VAL A 424 -12.62 -15.35 -17.41
N HIS A 425 -13.65 -14.93 -16.68
CA HIS A 425 -14.49 -15.84 -15.91
C HIS A 425 -15.16 -16.88 -16.80
N ALA A 426 -15.73 -16.47 -17.92
CA ALA A 426 -16.32 -17.39 -18.90
C ALA A 426 -15.27 -18.37 -19.49
N LEU A 427 -14.05 -17.91 -19.78
CA LEU A 427 -12.96 -18.79 -20.22
C LEU A 427 -12.56 -19.80 -19.14
N LEU A 428 -12.45 -19.38 -17.89
CA LEU A 428 -12.14 -20.28 -16.76
C LEU A 428 -13.24 -21.30 -16.55
N LEU A 429 -14.51 -20.90 -16.65
CA LEU A 429 -15.64 -21.82 -16.60
C LEU A 429 -15.62 -22.83 -17.76
N ALA A 430 -15.26 -22.38 -18.98
CA ALA A 430 -15.14 -23.28 -20.12
C ALA A 430 -14.02 -24.30 -19.93
N VAL A 431 -12.89 -23.92 -19.35
CA VAL A 431 -11.79 -24.84 -18.99
C VAL A 431 -12.23 -25.82 -17.90
N SER A 432 -12.94 -25.36 -16.87
CA SER A 432 -13.49 -26.22 -15.82
C SER A 432 -14.52 -27.21 -16.38
N ALA A 433 -15.35 -26.75 -17.34
CA ALA A 433 -16.31 -27.62 -18.07
C ALA A 433 -15.62 -28.76 -18.82
N ALA A 434 -14.50 -28.44 -19.48
CA ALA A 434 -13.70 -29.44 -20.21
C ALA A 434 -13.07 -30.49 -19.29
N GLN A 435 -12.91 -30.17 -18.00
CA GLN A 435 -12.37 -31.05 -16.96
C GLN A 435 -13.47 -31.81 -16.17
N GLY A 436 -14.75 -31.60 -16.51
CA GLY A 436 -15.88 -32.27 -15.86
C GLY A 436 -16.36 -31.66 -14.53
N GLY A 437 -15.96 -30.43 -14.23
CA GLY A 437 -16.25 -29.76 -12.96
C GLY A 437 -17.22 -28.57 -13.07
N VAL A 438 -18.35 -28.69 -13.74
CA VAL A 438 -19.30 -27.59 -13.96
C VAL A 438 -20.65 -27.87 -13.28
N THR A 439 -21.15 -26.87 -12.56
CA THR A 439 -22.52 -26.89 -12.02
C THR A 439 -23.53 -26.42 -13.08
N ASP A 440 -24.83 -26.69 -12.86
CA ASP A 440 -25.91 -26.20 -13.74
C ASP A 440 -25.92 -24.66 -13.83
N GLU A 441 -25.57 -23.97 -12.76
CA GLU A 441 -25.46 -22.49 -12.70
C GLU A 441 -24.30 -21.98 -13.56
N ASP A 442 -23.18 -22.68 -13.55
CA ASP A 442 -22.02 -22.39 -14.40
C ASP A 442 -22.32 -22.58 -15.87
N ALA A 443 -23.11 -23.66 -16.20
CA ALA A 443 -23.54 -23.93 -17.58
C ALA A 443 -24.43 -22.80 -18.10
N VAL A 444 -25.38 -22.31 -17.28
CA VAL A 444 -26.21 -21.14 -17.63
C VAL A 444 -25.35 -19.90 -17.82
N THR A 445 -24.37 -19.65 -16.94
CA THR A 445 -23.46 -18.53 -17.04
C THR A 445 -22.62 -18.58 -18.31
N LEU A 446 -22.17 -19.77 -18.73
CA LEU A 446 -21.45 -19.96 -19.99
C LEU A 446 -22.37 -19.68 -21.20
N ALA A 447 -23.60 -20.20 -21.19
CA ALA A 447 -24.54 -20.06 -22.30
C ALA A 447 -25.09 -18.63 -22.47
N THR A 448 -25.13 -17.85 -21.41
CA THR A 448 -25.63 -16.45 -21.41
C THR A 448 -24.52 -15.40 -21.35
N GLY A 449 -23.28 -15.84 -21.25
CA GLY A 449 -22.10 -15.00 -21.08
C GLY A 449 -21.43 -14.61 -22.40
N PRO A 450 -20.23 -14.02 -22.33
CA PRO A 450 -19.49 -13.53 -23.49
C PRO A 450 -19.05 -14.59 -24.50
N LEU A 451 -19.17 -15.88 -24.16
CA LEU A 451 -18.79 -17.03 -25.00
C LEU A 451 -20.01 -17.79 -25.55
N GLY A 452 -21.23 -17.45 -25.17
CA GLY A 452 -22.49 -18.07 -25.62
C GLY A 452 -23.24 -17.26 -26.65
#